data_f292a244089fb5299a841b95c9703c2b
#
_entry.id   f292a244089fb5299a841b95c9703c2b
#
_cell.length_a   1.000
_cell.length_b   1.000
_cell.length_c   1.000
_cell.angle_alpha   90.00
_cell.angle_beta   90.00
_cell.angle_gamma   90.00
#
_symmetry.space_group_name_H-M   'P 1'
#
loop_
_entity.id
_entity.type
_entity.pdbx_description
1 polymer ?
#
loop_
_entity_poly.entity_id
_entity_poly.type
_entity_poly.pdbx_seq_one_letter_code
_entity_poly.pdbx_strand_id
1 'polypeptide(L)'
;MKYTNRKWYADTDMQAADLKVAIDREIREQIDSLVDDGVRSVSEMQRHVCHEVKLLFNNKTAPLPKPTNRRFYPSRADLAGLMYRRRRATLQGRMDQDVLEDKVSSFSRDKPDELWVFRRSTGDGTQTLLLVHQNAFQKRLLVRYGNELTFVDATYRTTRYAVPLFFVCVHTNDGYVVVAFIVTEKEDSESLAEALGYLKAANADWQPQGFMLDSSEMEMSAIRKIFPGEL
;
A
#
# COMPACT_ATOMS: atom_id res chain seq x y z
N MET A 1 53.86 -1.52 -18.93
CA MET A 1 53.06 -0.31 -19.05
C MET A 1 52.11 -0.26 -17.85
N LYS A 2 52.44 0.57 -16.85
CA LYS A 2 51.64 0.72 -15.64
C LYS A 2 50.71 1.94 -15.83
N TYR A 3 49.42 1.69 -15.94
CA TYR A 3 48.43 2.76 -15.90
C TYR A 3 48.18 3.19 -14.45
N THR A 4 48.64 4.37 -14.10
CA THR A 4 48.40 5.01 -12.80
C THR A 4 47.06 5.74 -12.84
N ASN A 5 46.09 5.15 -12.17
CA ASN A 5 44.77 5.73 -11.91
C ASN A 5 44.89 6.81 -10.81
N ARG A 6 45.15 8.07 -11.17
CA ARG A 6 45.26 9.19 -10.22
C ARG A 6 44.31 10.38 -10.52
N LYS A 7 43.15 10.11 -11.06
CA LYS A 7 42.22 11.20 -11.41
C LYS A 7 40.84 11.16 -10.75
N TRP A 8 40.61 10.22 -9.84
CA TRP A 8 39.28 10.03 -9.24
C TRP A 8 39.12 10.53 -7.80
N TYR A 9 40.18 11.07 -7.16
CA TYR A 9 40.15 11.49 -5.76
C TYR A 9 39.95 12.98 -5.52
N ALA A 10 39.93 13.83 -6.55
CA ALA A 10 39.78 15.27 -6.40
C ALA A 10 38.31 15.75 -6.35
N ASP A 11 37.35 14.95 -6.84
CA ASP A 11 35.92 15.32 -6.84
C ASP A 11 35.14 14.78 -5.62
N THR A 12 35.72 13.90 -4.83
CA THR A 12 35.04 13.27 -3.68
C THR A 12 35.00 14.16 -2.46
N ASP A 13 35.96 15.06 -2.27
CA ASP A 13 36.00 15.90 -1.07
C ASP A 13 34.99 17.05 -1.08
N MET A 14 34.62 17.58 -2.26
CA MET A 14 33.58 18.60 -2.35
C MET A 14 32.16 18.03 -2.16
N GLN A 15 31.92 16.78 -2.54
CA GLN A 15 30.62 16.11 -2.31
C GLN A 15 30.41 15.68 -0.85
N ALA A 16 31.48 15.38 -0.12
CA ALA A 16 31.41 15.01 1.30
C ALA A 16 31.06 16.20 2.22
N ALA A 17 31.47 17.41 1.86
CA ALA A 17 31.12 18.62 2.60
C ALA A 17 29.64 19.00 2.44
N ASP A 18 29.03 18.76 1.27
CA ASP A 18 27.61 19.00 0.99
C ASP A 18 26.69 17.98 1.70
N LEU A 19 27.19 16.81 2.04
CA LEU A 19 26.41 15.73 2.69
C LEU A 19 26.03 16.04 4.15
N LYS A 20 26.60 17.06 4.78
CA LYS A 20 26.39 17.41 6.21
C LYS A 20 25.52 18.64 6.46
N VAL A 21 24.94 19.24 5.43
CA VAL A 21 24.05 20.39 5.63
C VAL A 21 22.72 19.91 6.19
N ALA A 22 22.38 20.34 7.40
CA ALA A 22 21.09 20.02 8.02
C ALA A 22 19.96 20.63 7.20
N ILE A 23 18.94 19.81 6.92
CA ILE A 23 17.71 20.26 6.26
C ILE A 23 17.04 21.30 7.15
N ASP A 24 16.51 22.35 6.55
CA ASP A 24 15.82 23.42 7.24
C ASP A 24 14.67 22.87 8.09
N ARG A 25 14.47 23.48 9.26
CA ARG A 25 13.50 23.00 10.23
C ARG A 25 12.07 23.04 9.69
N GLU A 26 11.67 24.15 9.07
CA GLU A 26 10.32 24.32 8.53
C GLU A 26 10.05 23.30 7.41
N ILE A 27 11.04 23.08 6.52
CA ILE A 27 10.95 22.06 5.46
C ILE A 27 10.83 20.65 6.05
N ARG A 28 11.53 20.36 7.14
CA ARG A 28 11.48 19.07 7.80
C ARG A 28 10.12 18.81 8.46
N GLU A 29 9.60 19.81 9.16
CA GLU A 29 8.27 19.75 9.80
C GLU A 29 7.18 19.54 8.73
N GLN A 30 7.28 20.20 7.59
CA GLN A 30 6.38 20.00 6.46
C GLN A 30 6.46 18.59 5.86
N ILE A 31 7.68 18.05 5.70
CA ILE A 31 7.85 16.67 5.23
C ILE A 31 7.19 15.69 6.22
N ASP A 32 7.39 15.89 7.52
CA ASP A 32 6.82 15.02 8.55
C ASP A 32 5.27 15.07 8.53
N SER A 33 4.67 16.26 8.39
CA SER A 33 3.22 16.44 8.24
C SER A 33 2.68 15.73 7.00
N LEU A 34 3.29 15.97 5.84
CA LEU A 34 2.86 15.34 4.58
C LEU A 34 2.96 13.80 4.62
N VAL A 35 3.93 13.24 5.34
CA VAL A 35 4.02 11.79 5.54
C VAL A 35 2.85 11.29 6.39
N ASP A 36 2.47 12.03 7.44
CA ASP A 36 1.34 11.71 8.30
C ASP A 36 0.01 11.82 7.52
N ASP A 37 -0.11 12.82 6.62
CA ASP A 37 -1.25 13.02 5.72
C ASP A 37 -1.34 11.96 4.59
N GLY A 38 -0.35 11.08 4.51
CA GLY A 38 -0.42 9.93 3.59
C GLY A 38 0.43 10.03 2.32
N VAL A 39 1.25 11.06 2.13
CA VAL A 39 2.17 11.13 0.98
C VAL A 39 3.19 9.99 1.05
N ARG A 40 3.24 9.15 0.01
CA ARG A 40 4.09 7.94 -0.07
C ARG A 40 5.15 8.03 -1.16
N SER A 41 4.92 8.81 -2.20
CA SER A 41 5.83 8.96 -3.32
C SER A 41 6.91 10.00 -3.06
N VAL A 42 8.19 9.63 -3.24
CA VAL A 42 9.32 10.57 -3.14
C VAL A 42 9.22 11.68 -4.18
N SER A 43 8.71 11.37 -5.38
CA SER A 43 8.54 12.37 -6.45
C SER A 43 7.43 13.38 -6.11
N GLU A 44 6.36 12.93 -5.47
CA GLU A 44 5.29 13.78 -4.95
C GLU A 44 5.79 14.67 -3.81
N MET A 45 6.48 14.08 -2.82
CA MET A 45 7.12 14.81 -1.73
C MET A 45 8.06 15.90 -2.25
N GLN A 46 8.85 15.60 -3.28
CA GLN A 46 9.76 16.58 -3.89
C GLN A 46 9.00 17.78 -4.48
N ARG A 47 7.85 17.55 -5.12
CA ARG A 47 6.99 18.64 -5.62
C ARG A 47 6.44 19.50 -4.50
N HIS A 48 5.96 18.90 -3.42
CA HIS A 48 5.48 19.62 -2.24
C HIS A 48 6.59 20.47 -1.61
N VAL A 49 7.78 19.92 -1.39
CA VAL A 49 8.93 20.64 -0.86
C VAL A 49 9.31 21.83 -1.76
N CYS A 50 9.35 21.64 -3.09
CA CYS A 50 9.63 22.75 -4.01
C CYS A 50 8.57 23.85 -3.94
N HIS A 51 7.31 23.51 -3.72
CA HIS A 51 6.24 24.49 -3.54
C HIS A 51 6.40 25.24 -2.21
N GLU A 52 6.65 24.52 -1.13
CA GLU A 52 6.82 25.08 0.21
C GLU A 52 8.00 26.06 0.28
N VAL A 53 9.14 25.71 -0.31
CA VAL A 53 10.29 26.64 -0.39
C VAL A 53 9.90 27.95 -1.08
N LYS A 54 9.11 27.90 -2.14
CA LYS A 54 8.62 29.14 -2.81
C LYS A 54 7.74 29.96 -1.88
N LEU A 55 6.85 29.31 -1.12
CA LEU A 55 5.98 29.99 -0.15
C LEU A 55 6.81 30.64 0.97
N LEU A 56 7.77 29.92 1.53
CA LEU A 56 8.65 30.41 2.60
C LEU A 56 9.45 31.66 2.20
N PHE A 57 9.80 31.81 0.95
CA PHE A 57 10.60 32.93 0.44
C PHE A 57 9.78 34.01 -0.27
N ASN A 58 8.50 33.78 -0.54
CA ASN A 58 7.64 34.73 -1.24
C ASN A 58 7.47 36.07 -0.49
N ASN A 59 7.52 36.03 0.85
CA ASN A 59 7.37 37.22 1.72
C ASN A 59 8.67 37.62 2.42
N LYS A 60 9.81 37.01 2.07
CA LYS A 60 11.11 37.31 2.68
C LYS A 60 11.92 38.24 1.74
N THR A 61 12.66 39.17 2.32
CA THR A 61 13.60 40.04 1.59
C THR A 61 14.81 39.27 1.01
N ALA A 62 14.98 38.01 1.43
CA ALA A 62 16.04 37.11 0.98
C ALA A 62 15.70 36.48 -0.37
N PRO A 63 16.68 36.32 -1.28
CA PRO A 63 16.45 35.69 -2.57
C PRO A 63 16.13 34.22 -2.41
N LEU A 64 15.32 33.70 -3.34
CA LEU A 64 14.96 32.27 -3.38
C LEU A 64 16.24 31.40 -3.46
N PRO A 65 16.39 30.37 -2.61
CA PRO A 65 17.56 29.50 -2.63
C PRO A 65 17.71 28.77 -3.97
N LYS A 66 18.95 28.55 -4.40
CA LYS A 66 19.20 27.73 -5.60
C LYS A 66 18.74 26.29 -5.38
N PRO A 67 18.25 25.58 -6.42
CA PRO A 67 17.84 24.18 -6.32
C PRO A 67 18.95 23.22 -5.86
N THR A 68 20.22 23.63 -5.96
CA THR A 68 21.38 22.90 -5.45
C THR A 68 21.58 23.02 -3.95
N ASN A 69 20.89 23.95 -3.29
CA ASN A 69 21.00 24.15 -1.85
C ASN A 69 20.22 23.05 -1.10
N ARG A 70 20.93 22.02 -0.65
CA ARG A 70 20.37 20.85 0.03
C ARG A 70 19.66 21.15 1.35
N ARG A 71 19.91 22.29 1.96
CA ARG A 71 19.20 22.73 3.15
C ARG A 71 17.70 22.91 2.87
N PHE A 72 17.35 23.46 1.72
CA PHE A 72 15.97 23.74 1.32
C PHE A 72 15.44 22.75 0.27
N TYR A 73 16.32 22.17 -0.54
CA TYR A 73 15.99 21.20 -1.57
C TYR A 73 16.71 19.86 -1.29
N PRO A 74 16.21 19.05 -0.34
CA PRO A 74 16.80 17.75 -0.03
C PRO A 74 16.86 16.85 -1.26
N SER A 75 17.90 16.04 -1.35
CA SER A 75 17.99 15.04 -2.43
C SER A 75 16.88 13.99 -2.31
N ARG A 76 16.65 13.23 -3.39
CA ARG A 76 15.69 12.10 -3.37
C ARG A 76 16.04 11.08 -2.28
N ALA A 77 17.32 10.82 -2.06
CA ALA A 77 17.79 9.92 -1.01
C ALA A 77 17.50 10.47 0.39
N ASP A 78 17.72 11.79 0.61
CA ASP A 78 17.39 12.44 1.88
C ASP A 78 15.89 12.38 2.16
N LEU A 79 15.05 12.69 1.16
CA LEU A 79 13.60 12.62 1.26
C LEU A 79 13.14 11.19 1.57
N ALA A 80 13.65 10.20 0.83
CA ALA A 80 13.31 8.79 1.09
C ALA A 80 13.69 8.38 2.53
N GLY A 81 14.87 8.79 3.00
CA GLY A 81 15.33 8.52 4.36
C GLY A 81 14.48 9.21 5.44
N LEU A 82 14.08 10.48 5.23
CA LEU A 82 13.19 11.21 6.15
C LEU A 82 11.80 10.57 6.20
N MET A 83 11.20 10.31 5.06
CA MET A 83 9.89 9.68 4.94
C MET A 83 9.88 8.28 5.58
N TYR A 84 10.94 7.50 5.40
CA TYR A 84 11.10 6.20 6.05
C TYR A 84 11.18 6.33 7.58
N ARG A 85 12.04 7.23 8.10
CA ARG A 85 12.18 7.46 9.55
C ARG A 85 10.88 7.94 10.17
N ARG A 86 10.16 8.88 9.54
CA ARG A 86 8.87 9.37 10.04
C ARG A 86 7.84 8.25 10.14
N ARG A 87 7.67 7.46 9.06
CA ARG A 87 6.76 6.29 9.07
C ARG A 87 7.11 5.30 10.18
N ARG A 88 8.41 5.02 10.35
CA ARG A 88 8.85 4.10 11.41
C ARG A 88 8.60 4.66 12.81
N ALA A 89 8.76 5.96 13.01
CA ALA A 89 8.46 6.62 14.29
C ALA A 89 6.94 6.61 14.57
N THR A 90 6.11 6.81 13.56
CA THR A 90 4.64 6.73 13.70
C THR A 90 4.17 5.33 14.10
N LEU A 91 4.89 4.28 13.68
CA LEU A 91 4.63 2.91 14.12
C LEU A 91 5.03 2.67 15.59
N GLN A 92 5.74 3.60 16.23
CA GLN A 92 6.14 3.56 17.65
C GLN A 92 6.77 2.23 18.09
N GLY A 93 7.46 1.54 17.19
CA GLY A 93 8.03 0.22 17.44
C GLY A 93 6.99 -0.92 17.53
N ARG A 94 5.71 -0.63 17.27
CA ARG A 94 4.64 -1.64 17.21
C ARG A 94 4.82 -2.56 16.02
N MET A 95 4.40 -3.80 16.15
CA MET A 95 4.36 -4.74 15.04
C MET A 95 3.33 -4.25 14.00
N ASP A 96 3.58 -4.48 12.73
CA ASP A 96 2.69 -4.06 11.63
C ASP A 96 1.26 -4.59 11.80
N GLN A 97 1.11 -5.79 12.36
CA GLN A 97 -0.19 -6.39 12.62
C GLN A 97 -0.99 -5.65 13.70
N ASP A 98 -0.33 -5.14 14.76
CA ASP A 98 -1.01 -4.37 15.81
C ASP A 98 -1.57 -3.06 15.23
N VAL A 99 -0.77 -2.39 14.39
CA VAL A 99 -1.21 -1.16 13.71
C VAL A 99 -2.35 -1.42 12.74
N LEU A 100 -2.30 -2.55 12.03
CA LEU A 100 -3.35 -2.93 11.09
C LEU A 100 -4.65 -3.25 11.83
N GLU A 101 -4.59 -3.98 12.95
CA GLU A 101 -5.74 -4.30 13.80
C GLU A 101 -6.44 -3.05 14.31
N ASP A 102 -5.70 -2.07 14.83
CA ASP A 102 -6.27 -0.80 15.27
C ASP A 102 -6.96 -0.04 14.13
N LYS A 103 -6.31 0.01 12.96
CA LYS A 103 -6.88 0.68 11.78
C LYS A 103 -8.15 0.00 11.30
N VAL A 104 -8.15 -1.32 11.18
CA VAL A 104 -9.34 -2.09 10.77
C VAL A 104 -10.46 -1.89 11.78
N SER A 105 -10.17 -1.92 13.08
CA SER A 105 -11.15 -1.67 14.14
C SER A 105 -11.72 -0.24 14.08
N SER A 106 -10.90 0.75 13.74
CA SER A 106 -11.38 2.12 13.52
C SER A 106 -12.27 2.21 12.29
N PHE A 107 -11.83 1.68 11.14
CA PHE A 107 -12.60 1.73 9.91
C PHE A 107 -13.93 0.98 10.02
N SER A 108 -13.96 -0.18 10.68
CA SER A 108 -15.21 -0.92 10.91
C SER A 108 -16.22 -0.14 11.74
N ARG A 109 -15.77 0.68 12.70
CA ARG A 109 -16.66 1.55 13.50
C ARG A 109 -17.13 2.75 12.70
N ASP A 110 -16.23 3.38 11.95
CA ASP A 110 -16.52 4.61 11.22
C ASP A 110 -17.37 4.35 9.96
N LYS A 111 -17.30 3.12 9.42
CA LYS A 111 -17.95 2.70 8.18
C LYS A 111 -18.62 1.33 8.34
N PRO A 112 -19.73 1.25 9.05
CA PRO A 112 -20.40 -0.03 9.35
C PRO A 112 -20.97 -0.76 8.13
N ASP A 113 -21.17 -0.05 7.01
CA ASP A 113 -21.66 -0.64 5.74
C ASP A 113 -20.56 -1.31 4.92
N GLU A 114 -19.29 -1.17 5.32
CA GLU A 114 -18.14 -1.82 4.68
C GLU A 114 -17.84 -3.17 5.36
N LEU A 115 -17.40 -4.14 4.57
CA LEU A 115 -16.87 -5.39 5.10
C LEU A 115 -15.40 -5.20 5.45
N TRP A 116 -15.08 -5.41 6.72
CA TRP A 116 -13.72 -5.50 7.23
C TRP A 116 -13.60 -6.77 8.08
N VAL A 117 -12.83 -7.74 7.60
CA VAL A 117 -12.44 -8.92 8.37
C VAL A 117 -10.93 -8.89 8.55
N PHE A 118 -10.46 -8.93 9.77
CA PHE A 118 -9.04 -9.03 10.07
C PHE A 118 -8.80 -10.09 11.14
N ARG A 119 -7.85 -10.95 10.85
CA ARG A 119 -7.31 -11.93 11.79
C ARG A 119 -5.80 -11.87 11.73
N ARG A 120 -5.16 -11.67 12.88
CA ARG A 120 -3.70 -11.62 12.95
C ARG A 120 -3.10 -13.02 12.90
N SER A 121 -1.86 -13.12 12.42
CA SER A 121 -1.06 -14.33 12.54
C SER A 121 -0.45 -14.43 13.94
N THR A 122 -0.46 -15.63 14.52
CA THR A 122 0.25 -15.92 15.77
C THR A 122 1.71 -16.28 15.53
N GLY A 123 2.11 -16.56 14.28
CA GLY A 123 3.48 -16.94 13.91
C GLY A 123 3.84 -18.39 14.21
N ASP A 124 3.05 -19.09 15.03
CA ASP A 124 3.21 -20.52 15.35
C ASP A 124 2.39 -21.44 14.44
N GLY A 125 1.64 -20.84 13.52
CA GLY A 125 0.78 -21.55 12.56
C GLY A 125 -0.59 -21.96 13.10
N THR A 126 -0.90 -21.69 14.38
CA THR A 126 -2.23 -21.98 14.94
C THR A 126 -3.29 -21.03 14.40
N GLN A 127 -2.91 -19.79 14.11
CA GLN A 127 -3.76 -18.79 13.51
C GLN A 127 -2.99 -18.05 12.40
N THR A 128 -3.56 -18.03 11.20
CA THR A 128 -2.96 -17.39 10.02
C THR A 128 -3.55 -16.02 9.77
N LEU A 129 -2.75 -15.11 9.20
CA LEU A 129 -3.20 -13.78 8.78
C LEU A 129 -4.32 -13.91 7.74
N LEU A 130 -5.39 -13.17 7.97
CA LEU A 130 -6.49 -13.00 7.02
C LEU A 130 -6.95 -11.54 7.04
N LEU A 131 -7.08 -10.93 5.88
CA LEU A 131 -7.72 -9.63 5.70
C LEU A 131 -8.67 -9.71 4.51
N VAL A 132 -9.93 -9.36 4.73
CA VAL A 132 -10.93 -9.21 3.67
C VAL A 132 -11.53 -7.83 3.76
N HIS A 133 -11.57 -7.12 2.64
CA HIS A 133 -12.20 -5.81 2.59
C HIS A 133 -13.07 -5.62 1.35
N GLN A 134 -14.21 -5.00 1.58
CA GLN A 134 -15.12 -4.54 0.55
C GLN A 134 -15.83 -3.27 1.03
N ASN A 135 -15.74 -2.18 0.28
CA ASN A 135 -16.49 -0.98 0.61
C ASN A 135 -17.93 -1.01 0.06
N ALA A 136 -18.76 -0.06 0.51
CA ALA A 136 -20.18 -0.01 0.16
C ALA A 136 -20.42 0.17 -1.37
N PHE A 137 -19.53 0.87 -2.08
CA PHE A 137 -19.61 1.01 -3.54
C PHE A 137 -19.27 -0.32 -4.24
N GLN A 138 -18.22 -0.99 -3.81
CA GLN A 138 -17.80 -2.29 -4.31
C GLN A 138 -18.88 -3.36 -4.09
N LYS A 139 -19.55 -3.33 -2.93
CA LYS A 139 -20.68 -4.21 -2.63
C LYS A 139 -21.81 -4.05 -3.66
N ARG A 140 -22.20 -2.81 -3.98
CA ARG A 140 -23.22 -2.55 -5.02
C ARG A 140 -22.81 -3.05 -6.39
N LEU A 141 -21.54 -2.88 -6.76
CA LEU A 141 -21.03 -3.37 -8.04
C LEU A 141 -21.00 -4.90 -8.09
N LEU A 142 -20.60 -5.56 -7.01
CA LEU A 142 -20.57 -7.02 -6.94
C LEU A 142 -21.97 -7.60 -7.14
N VAL A 143 -22.98 -7.09 -6.44
CA VAL A 143 -24.39 -7.55 -6.58
C VAL A 143 -24.93 -7.25 -7.99
N ARG A 144 -24.54 -6.13 -8.58
CA ARG A 144 -25.08 -5.75 -9.91
C ARG A 144 -24.46 -6.52 -11.06
N TYR A 145 -23.14 -6.78 -11.02
CA TYR A 145 -22.40 -7.32 -12.15
C TYR A 145 -21.78 -8.70 -11.88
N GLY A 146 -21.62 -9.08 -10.59
CA GLY A 146 -20.93 -10.30 -10.22
C GLY A 146 -21.77 -11.59 -10.39
N ASN A 147 -23.08 -11.46 -10.57
CA ASN A 147 -23.95 -12.64 -10.71
C ASN A 147 -23.84 -13.33 -12.07
N GLU A 148 -23.41 -12.64 -13.12
CA GLU A 148 -23.14 -13.27 -14.41
C GLU A 148 -21.78 -13.95 -14.40
N LEU A 149 -20.72 -13.19 -14.12
CA LEU A 149 -19.35 -13.67 -14.08
C LEU A 149 -18.51 -12.89 -13.08
N THR A 150 -17.86 -13.59 -12.18
CA THR A 150 -16.90 -13.01 -11.22
C THR A 150 -15.49 -13.45 -11.56
N PHE A 151 -14.54 -12.52 -11.52
CA PHE A 151 -13.12 -12.77 -11.75
C PHE A 151 -12.39 -12.80 -10.42
N VAL A 152 -11.48 -13.75 -10.25
CA VAL A 152 -10.53 -13.79 -9.13
C VAL A 152 -9.14 -13.84 -9.72
N ASP A 153 -8.28 -12.93 -9.28
CA ASP A 153 -6.90 -12.80 -9.76
C ASP A 153 -5.96 -12.68 -8.57
N ALA A 154 -4.90 -13.46 -8.57
CA ALA A 154 -3.89 -13.47 -7.53
C ALA A 154 -2.66 -12.64 -7.92
N THR A 155 -2.24 -11.77 -7.05
CA THR A 155 -1.02 -10.98 -7.21
C THR A 155 -0.04 -11.26 -6.08
N TYR A 156 1.19 -11.56 -6.44
CA TYR A 156 2.23 -11.97 -5.49
C TYR A 156 3.28 -10.86 -5.30
N ARG A 157 3.97 -10.91 -4.16
CA ARG A 157 5.11 -10.02 -3.83
C ARG A 157 4.78 -8.52 -3.86
N THR A 158 3.54 -8.16 -3.60
CA THR A 158 3.11 -6.76 -3.50
C THR A 158 3.55 -6.11 -2.19
N THR A 159 3.84 -6.89 -1.17
CA THR A 159 4.30 -6.45 0.14
C THR A 159 5.69 -6.99 0.45
N ARG A 160 6.36 -6.40 1.44
CA ARG A 160 7.64 -6.91 1.95
C ARG A 160 7.54 -8.30 2.60
N TYR A 161 6.34 -8.73 2.95
CA TYR A 161 6.06 -10.05 3.53
C TYR A 161 5.75 -11.12 2.49
N ALA A 162 5.67 -10.73 1.22
CA ALA A 162 5.34 -11.62 0.10
C ALA A 162 4.03 -12.43 0.31
N VAL A 163 3.09 -11.90 1.10
CA VAL A 163 1.78 -12.55 1.31
C VAL A 163 0.94 -12.48 0.03
N PRO A 164 0.16 -13.53 -0.28
CA PRO A 164 -0.79 -13.55 -1.38
C PRO A 164 -1.84 -12.44 -1.24
N LEU A 165 -2.11 -11.75 -2.34
CA LEU A 165 -3.16 -10.75 -2.46
C LEU A 165 -4.07 -11.16 -3.62
N PHE A 166 -5.35 -11.40 -3.33
CA PHE A 166 -6.36 -11.73 -4.32
C PHE A 166 -7.28 -10.54 -4.53
N PHE A 167 -7.57 -10.25 -5.79
CA PHE A 167 -8.60 -9.31 -6.18
C PHE A 167 -9.82 -10.05 -6.69
N VAL A 168 -10.99 -9.68 -6.17
CA VAL A 168 -12.27 -10.07 -6.75
C VAL A 168 -12.73 -8.92 -7.64
N CYS A 169 -12.98 -9.21 -8.91
CA CYS A 169 -13.31 -8.23 -9.91
C CYS A 169 -14.62 -8.59 -10.62
N VAL A 170 -15.27 -7.58 -11.15
CA VAL A 170 -16.43 -7.72 -12.06
C VAL A 170 -16.19 -6.94 -13.34
N HIS A 171 -16.81 -7.37 -14.43
CA HIS A 171 -16.82 -6.62 -15.68
C HIS A 171 -18.02 -5.68 -15.69
N THR A 172 -17.76 -4.40 -15.79
CA THR A 172 -18.78 -3.35 -15.92
C THR A 172 -18.82 -2.82 -17.34
N ASN A 173 -19.72 -1.90 -17.64
CA ASN A 173 -19.80 -1.25 -18.97
C ASN A 173 -18.51 -0.49 -19.32
N ASP A 174 -17.75 -0.05 -18.32
CA ASP A 174 -16.51 0.73 -18.47
C ASP A 174 -15.23 -0.12 -18.30
N GLY A 175 -15.36 -1.44 -18.12
CA GLY A 175 -14.24 -2.37 -17.95
C GLY A 175 -14.23 -3.10 -16.61
N TYR A 176 -13.08 -3.66 -16.27
CA TYR A 176 -12.90 -4.43 -15.03
C TYR A 176 -12.75 -3.52 -13.82
N VAL A 177 -13.50 -3.83 -12.76
CA VAL A 177 -13.45 -3.10 -11.49
C VAL A 177 -13.23 -4.07 -10.34
N VAL A 178 -12.28 -3.73 -9.45
CA VAL A 178 -12.05 -4.48 -8.20
C VAL A 178 -13.20 -4.22 -7.24
N VAL A 179 -13.87 -5.29 -6.82
CA VAL A 179 -15.05 -5.25 -5.92
C VAL A 179 -14.79 -5.82 -4.53
N ALA A 180 -13.66 -6.47 -4.32
CA ALA A 180 -13.11 -6.82 -3.00
C ALA A 180 -11.63 -7.14 -3.12
N PHE A 181 -10.90 -7.06 -2.01
CA PHE A 181 -9.57 -7.62 -1.92
C PHE A 181 -9.42 -8.53 -0.70
N ILE A 182 -8.56 -9.53 -0.85
CA ILE A 182 -8.29 -10.56 0.14
C ILE A 182 -6.78 -10.69 0.30
N VAL A 183 -6.29 -10.68 1.53
CA VAL A 183 -4.90 -11.00 1.86
C VAL A 183 -4.90 -12.22 2.78
N THR A 184 -4.14 -13.23 2.42
CA THR A 184 -3.95 -14.43 3.24
C THR A 184 -2.48 -14.63 3.58
N GLU A 185 -2.17 -15.32 4.66
CA GLU A 185 -0.80 -15.71 4.98
C GLU A 185 -0.32 -16.85 4.08
N LYS A 186 -1.22 -17.79 3.80
CA LYS A 186 -0.94 -18.98 3.00
C LYS A 186 -1.63 -18.91 1.65
N GLU A 187 -0.97 -19.45 0.66
CA GLU A 187 -1.50 -19.68 -0.68
C GLU A 187 -2.11 -21.09 -0.73
N ASP A 188 -3.27 -21.26 -0.08
CA ASP A 188 -3.99 -22.54 -0.08
C ASP A 188 -5.49 -22.33 -0.27
N SER A 189 -6.16 -23.41 -0.68
CA SER A 189 -7.60 -23.39 -0.97
C SER A 189 -8.47 -23.17 0.27
N GLU A 190 -8.01 -23.56 1.45
CA GLU A 190 -8.71 -23.36 2.71
C GLU A 190 -8.77 -21.88 3.09
N SER A 191 -7.63 -21.19 3.05
CA SER A 191 -7.52 -19.77 3.37
C SER A 191 -8.34 -18.91 2.41
N LEU A 192 -8.29 -19.22 1.11
CA LEU A 192 -9.08 -18.51 0.11
C LEU A 192 -10.58 -18.81 0.24
N ALA A 193 -10.96 -20.07 0.49
CA ALA A 193 -12.36 -20.46 0.72
C ALA A 193 -12.93 -19.75 1.95
N GLU A 194 -12.19 -19.69 3.05
CA GLU A 194 -12.60 -18.96 4.24
C GLU A 194 -12.88 -17.47 3.91
N ALA A 195 -11.96 -16.83 3.21
CA ALA A 195 -12.10 -15.43 2.80
C ALA A 195 -13.31 -15.18 1.90
N LEU A 196 -13.52 -16.04 0.89
CA LEU A 196 -14.70 -16.00 0.01
C LEU A 196 -15.98 -16.26 0.78
N GLY A 197 -15.95 -17.09 1.82
CA GLY A 197 -17.07 -17.34 2.73
C GLY A 197 -17.52 -16.07 3.45
N TYR A 198 -16.60 -15.26 3.96
CA TYR A 198 -16.92 -13.95 4.55
C TYR A 198 -17.51 -12.99 3.51
N LEU A 199 -16.93 -12.96 2.31
CA LEU A 199 -17.45 -12.10 1.24
C LEU A 199 -18.87 -12.53 0.82
N LYS A 200 -19.13 -13.82 0.67
CA LYS A 200 -20.47 -14.36 0.36
C LYS A 200 -21.49 -14.06 1.46
N ALA A 201 -21.11 -14.25 2.71
CA ALA A 201 -21.98 -13.95 3.85
C ALA A 201 -22.38 -12.46 3.92
N ALA A 202 -21.46 -11.55 3.55
CA ALA A 202 -21.72 -10.12 3.49
C ALA A 202 -22.56 -9.69 2.28
N ASN A 203 -22.69 -10.56 1.24
CA ASN A 203 -23.37 -10.30 -0.02
C ASN A 203 -24.33 -11.44 -0.38
N ALA A 204 -25.44 -11.56 0.36
CA ALA A 204 -26.39 -12.66 0.21
C ALA A 204 -26.98 -12.79 -1.23
N ASP A 205 -27.10 -11.65 -1.93
CA ASP A 205 -27.61 -11.58 -3.29
C ASP A 205 -26.55 -11.87 -4.37
N TRP A 206 -25.28 -12.10 -3.97
CA TRP A 206 -24.22 -12.49 -4.87
C TRP A 206 -24.20 -13.99 -5.08
N GLN A 207 -24.73 -14.39 -6.24
CA GLN A 207 -24.84 -15.79 -6.68
C GLN A 207 -24.33 -15.91 -8.13
N PRO A 208 -23.03 -15.94 -8.33
CA PRO A 208 -22.44 -15.95 -9.66
C PRO A 208 -22.78 -17.21 -10.43
N GLN A 209 -23.05 -17.07 -11.73
CA GLN A 209 -23.25 -18.20 -12.65
C GLN A 209 -21.92 -18.84 -13.08
N GLY A 210 -20.81 -18.12 -12.90
CA GLY A 210 -19.48 -18.61 -13.20
C GLY A 210 -18.38 -17.77 -12.61
N PHE A 211 -17.18 -18.37 -12.56
CA PHE A 211 -15.96 -17.69 -12.16
C PHE A 211 -14.93 -17.78 -13.29
N MET A 212 -14.17 -16.73 -13.46
CA MET A 212 -12.97 -16.73 -14.33
C MET A 212 -11.72 -16.59 -13.47
N LEU A 213 -10.79 -17.53 -13.63
CA LEU A 213 -9.59 -17.72 -12.84
C LEU A 213 -8.39 -17.90 -13.74
N ASP A 214 -7.21 -17.68 -13.21
CA ASP A 214 -5.92 -17.95 -13.91
C ASP A 214 -5.51 -19.44 -13.77
N SER A 215 -6.38 -20.37 -14.19
CA SER A 215 -6.12 -21.83 -14.26
C SER A 215 -5.50 -22.45 -12.99
N SER A 216 -5.71 -21.84 -11.81
CA SER A 216 -5.19 -22.29 -10.53
C SER A 216 -6.11 -23.35 -9.94
N GLU A 217 -5.64 -24.59 -9.79
CA GLU A 217 -6.41 -25.64 -9.12
C GLU A 217 -6.75 -25.27 -7.66
N MET A 218 -5.90 -24.52 -7.00
CA MET A 218 -6.12 -24.03 -5.65
C MET A 218 -7.34 -23.09 -5.60
N GLU A 219 -7.42 -22.13 -6.51
CA GLU A 219 -8.54 -21.17 -6.60
C GLU A 219 -9.83 -21.90 -6.98
N MET A 220 -9.79 -22.80 -7.97
CA MET A 220 -10.93 -23.64 -8.34
C MET A 220 -11.44 -24.46 -7.16
N SER A 221 -10.53 -25.07 -6.37
CA SER A 221 -10.91 -25.84 -5.17
C SER A 221 -11.56 -24.95 -4.11
N ALA A 222 -11.05 -23.75 -3.89
CA ALA A 222 -11.61 -22.78 -2.95
C ALA A 222 -13.03 -22.38 -3.35
N ILE A 223 -13.24 -22.06 -4.63
CA ILE A 223 -14.55 -21.65 -5.16
C ILE A 223 -15.56 -22.78 -5.06
N ARG A 224 -15.21 -24.01 -5.46
CA ARG A 224 -16.11 -25.17 -5.36
C ARG A 224 -16.60 -25.42 -3.94
N LYS A 225 -15.80 -25.14 -2.91
CA LYS A 225 -16.20 -25.27 -1.51
C LYS A 225 -17.28 -24.27 -1.12
N ILE A 226 -17.25 -23.07 -1.67
CA ILE A 226 -18.16 -21.97 -1.29
C ILE A 226 -19.36 -21.86 -2.25
N PHE A 227 -19.15 -22.19 -3.52
CA PHE A 227 -20.16 -22.13 -4.59
C PHE A 227 -20.26 -23.50 -5.29
N PRO A 228 -20.85 -24.50 -4.63
CA PRO A 228 -21.01 -25.84 -5.21
C PRO A 228 -21.98 -25.80 -6.40
N GLY A 229 -21.50 -26.18 -7.60
CA GLY A 229 -22.30 -26.26 -8.83
C GLY A 229 -22.12 -25.12 -9.83
N GLU A 230 -21.21 -24.18 -9.58
CA GLU A 230 -21.08 -22.94 -10.37
C GLU A 230 -19.71 -22.79 -11.09
N LEU A 231 -19.10 -23.91 -11.50
CA LEU A 231 -17.88 -23.97 -12.32
C LEU A 231 -18.12 -24.78 -13.58
#